data_767ab23ca8bee69201d3438fbc807e39
#
_entry.id   767ab23ca8bee69201d3438fbc807e39
#
_cell.length_a   1.000
_cell.length_b   1.000
_cell.length_c   1.000
_cell.angle_alpha   90.00
_cell.angle_beta   90.00
_cell.angle_gamma   90.00
#
_symmetry.space_group_name_H-M   'P 1'
#
loop_
_entity.id
_entity.type
_entity.pdbx_description
1 polymer ?
#
loop_
_entity_poly.entity_id
_entity_poly.type
_entity_poly.pdbx_seq_one_letter_code
_entity_poly.pdbx_strand_id
1 'polypeptide(L)'
;ALAAPAERDLPIYCVGRDDNVVSLSFDAAWGNEDTQQLIDILAEHDIKATFFVVGEWVDKYPESVKALFDAGHEVMNHSNTHPHFTQLSPSQMAEEVKACADKIESVTGVRPNLFRPPFGDYNDAVVSTMRKEGFYTIQWDVDSLDWKKPGVDAIVKRVLDKTKSGSILLFHNAAEETPAALPTIIDGLIERGFTFAPISELIYKD
;
A
#
# COMPACT_ATOMS: atom_id res chain seq x y z
N ALA A 1 -33.85 -25.77 6.14
CA ALA A 1 -32.92 -24.85 6.75
C ALA A 1 -32.02 -24.33 5.63
N LEU A 2 -32.15 -23.04 5.30
CA LEU A 2 -31.21 -22.35 4.39
C LEU A 2 -29.89 -22.25 5.15
N ALA A 3 -28.80 -22.79 4.58
CA ALA A 3 -27.47 -22.59 5.11
C ALA A 3 -27.15 -21.09 5.06
N ALA A 4 -26.63 -20.53 6.14
CA ALA A 4 -26.12 -19.19 6.13
C ALA A 4 -25.07 -19.08 5.00
N PRO A 5 -25.05 -17.97 4.24
CA PRO A 5 -24.01 -17.79 3.24
C PRO A 5 -22.66 -17.86 3.92
N ALA A 6 -21.73 -18.63 3.32
CA ALA A 6 -20.37 -18.73 3.83
C ALA A 6 -19.78 -17.30 3.92
N GLU A 7 -19.25 -16.93 5.08
CA GLU A 7 -18.53 -15.67 5.25
C GLU A 7 -17.36 -15.66 4.27
N ARG A 8 -17.30 -14.60 3.45
CA ARG A 8 -16.16 -14.39 2.56
C ARG A 8 -14.97 -13.91 3.36
N ASP A 9 -13.81 -14.47 3.08
CA ASP A 9 -12.55 -13.92 3.54
C ASP A 9 -12.25 -12.63 2.77
N LEU A 10 -12.40 -11.48 3.42
CA LEU A 10 -12.20 -10.18 2.80
C LEU A 10 -10.86 -9.57 3.21
N PRO A 11 -10.16 -8.92 2.28
CA PRO A 11 -9.04 -8.05 2.61
C PRO A 11 -9.53 -6.75 3.25
N ILE A 12 -8.61 -5.98 3.79
CA ILE A 12 -8.92 -4.67 4.40
C ILE A 12 -8.86 -3.60 3.31
N TYR A 13 -10.00 -2.96 3.03
CA TYR A 13 -10.12 -1.83 2.09
C TYR A 13 -10.01 -0.47 2.75
N CYS A 14 -10.55 -0.37 3.95
CA CYS A 14 -10.59 0.82 4.78
C CYS A 14 -10.95 0.41 6.21
N VAL A 15 -10.96 1.36 7.13
CA VAL A 15 -11.26 1.13 8.54
C VAL A 15 -12.45 1.97 8.97
N GLY A 16 -13.36 1.39 9.74
CA GLY A 16 -14.47 2.13 10.36
C GLY A 16 -13.98 3.00 11.49
N ARG A 17 -13.62 4.26 11.19
CA ARG A 17 -13.13 5.27 12.13
C ARG A 17 -13.90 6.57 11.94
N ASP A 18 -13.95 7.38 12.98
CA ASP A 18 -14.60 8.70 13.01
C ASP A 18 -13.66 9.85 13.39
N ASP A 19 -12.37 9.54 13.55
CA ASP A 19 -11.33 10.48 14.00
C ASP A 19 -10.55 11.13 12.84
N ASN A 20 -11.01 10.96 11.60
CA ASN A 20 -10.42 11.53 10.38
C ASN A 20 -8.95 11.15 10.16
N VAL A 21 -8.56 9.94 10.53
CA VAL A 21 -7.24 9.41 10.20
C VAL A 21 -7.33 8.63 8.89
N VAL A 22 -6.37 8.85 7.99
CA VAL A 22 -6.25 8.15 6.70
C VAL A 22 -4.80 7.68 6.49
N SER A 23 -4.61 6.74 5.57
CA SER A 23 -3.28 6.30 5.18
C SER A 23 -2.99 6.59 3.72
N LEU A 24 -1.80 7.13 3.46
CA LEU A 24 -1.23 7.19 2.13
C LEU A 24 -0.44 5.91 1.87
N SER A 25 -0.69 5.25 0.76
CA SER A 25 0.05 4.04 0.37
C SER A 25 0.51 4.11 -1.07
N PHE A 26 1.66 3.52 -1.33
CA PHE A 26 2.35 3.54 -2.62
C PHE A 26 2.77 2.12 -2.97
N ASP A 27 2.47 1.70 -4.20
CA ASP A 27 2.98 0.44 -4.75
C ASP A 27 4.22 0.72 -5.58
N ALA A 28 5.30 0.00 -5.32
CA ALA A 28 6.59 0.15 -5.99
C ALA A 28 7.00 -1.15 -6.70
N ALA A 29 6.90 -1.15 -8.03
CA ALA A 29 7.18 -2.31 -8.87
C ALA A 29 8.10 -2.01 -10.05
N TRP A 30 8.26 -0.75 -10.43
CA TRP A 30 8.98 -0.35 -11.64
C TRP A 30 10.26 0.43 -11.33
N GLY A 31 10.30 1.71 -11.67
CA GLY A 31 11.45 2.57 -11.45
C GLY A 31 11.54 3.15 -10.04
N ASN A 32 12.62 3.88 -9.77
CA ASN A 32 12.85 4.55 -8.49
C ASN A 32 13.18 6.06 -8.66
N GLU A 33 12.97 6.60 -9.84
CA GLU A 33 13.36 7.96 -10.21
C GLU A 33 12.68 9.04 -9.38
N ASP A 34 11.50 8.77 -8.83
CA ASP A 34 10.75 9.70 -7.99
C ASP A 34 10.78 9.36 -6.48
N THR A 35 11.45 8.29 -6.08
CA THR A 35 11.43 7.82 -4.69
C THR A 35 11.91 8.88 -3.71
N GLN A 36 13.04 9.53 -3.97
CA GLN A 36 13.55 10.57 -3.10
C GLN A 36 12.61 11.80 -3.07
N GLN A 37 12.01 12.15 -4.19
CA GLN A 37 11.05 13.24 -4.27
C GLN A 37 9.80 12.97 -3.41
N LEU A 38 9.28 11.73 -3.44
CA LEU A 38 8.16 11.32 -2.59
C LEU A 38 8.54 11.38 -1.11
N ILE A 39 9.73 10.91 -0.74
CA ILE A 39 10.24 11.00 0.62
C ILE A 39 10.29 12.47 1.09
N ASP A 40 10.81 13.36 0.26
CA ASP A 40 10.92 14.78 0.58
C ASP A 40 9.56 15.46 0.77
N ILE A 41 8.59 15.16 -0.11
CA ILE A 41 7.22 15.68 0.00
C ILE A 41 6.56 15.22 1.31
N LEU A 42 6.68 13.95 1.64
CA LEU A 42 6.11 13.40 2.88
C LEU A 42 6.78 13.98 4.12
N ALA A 43 8.10 14.22 4.06
CA ALA A 43 8.86 14.82 5.16
C ALA A 43 8.45 16.26 5.44
N GLU A 44 8.14 17.04 4.40
CA GLU A 44 7.68 18.44 4.56
C GLU A 44 6.42 18.55 5.42
N HIS A 45 5.58 17.52 5.43
CA HIS A 45 4.33 17.49 6.19
C HIS A 45 4.40 16.56 7.42
N ASP A 46 5.57 16.02 7.72
CA ASP A 46 5.80 15.04 8.79
C ASP A 46 4.85 13.82 8.70
N ILE A 47 4.64 13.31 7.48
CA ILE A 47 3.74 12.19 7.20
C ILE A 47 4.56 10.92 7.06
N LYS A 48 4.10 9.85 7.74
CA LYS A 48 4.59 8.48 7.55
C LYS A 48 3.57 7.71 6.72
N ALA A 49 4.06 7.09 5.64
CA ALA A 49 3.26 6.35 4.68
C ALA A 49 3.62 4.87 4.68
N THR A 50 2.86 4.08 3.91
CA THR A 50 3.11 2.67 3.68
C THR A 50 3.51 2.45 2.22
N PHE A 51 4.64 1.77 2.00
CA PHE A 51 5.13 1.40 0.68
C PHE A 51 5.08 -0.12 0.54
N PHE A 52 4.29 -0.61 -0.41
CA PHE A 52 4.25 -2.02 -0.78
C PHE A 52 5.21 -2.25 -1.94
N VAL A 53 6.28 -2.97 -1.69
CA VAL A 53 7.37 -3.14 -2.67
C VAL A 53 7.44 -4.56 -3.18
N VAL A 54 7.70 -4.70 -4.49
CA VAL A 54 7.94 -5.98 -5.13
C VAL A 54 9.37 -6.45 -4.82
N GLY A 55 9.56 -7.74 -4.57
CA GLY A 55 10.88 -8.28 -4.24
C GLY A 55 11.94 -8.01 -5.29
N GLU A 56 11.61 -8.08 -6.57
CA GLU A 56 12.50 -7.70 -7.67
C GLU A 56 12.90 -6.22 -7.62
N TRP A 57 12.01 -5.34 -7.15
CA TRP A 57 12.31 -3.93 -6.92
C TRP A 57 13.30 -3.74 -5.76
N VAL A 58 13.17 -4.55 -4.71
CA VAL A 58 14.13 -4.57 -3.59
C VAL A 58 15.52 -4.99 -4.06
N ASP A 59 15.59 -6.03 -4.90
CA ASP A 59 16.86 -6.49 -5.48
C ASP A 59 17.52 -5.41 -6.33
N LYS A 60 16.73 -4.70 -7.12
CA LYS A 60 17.23 -3.69 -8.05
C LYS A 60 17.59 -2.36 -7.36
N TYR A 61 16.82 -1.98 -6.35
CA TYR A 61 16.96 -0.69 -5.67
C TYR A 61 17.01 -0.81 -4.14
N PRO A 62 17.94 -1.59 -3.57
CA PRO A 62 18.02 -1.77 -2.12
C PRO A 62 18.26 -0.46 -1.36
N GLU A 63 19.00 0.48 -1.95
CA GLU A 63 19.23 1.80 -1.38
C GLU A 63 17.95 2.66 -1.30
N SER A 64 17.03 2.50 -2.25
CA SER A 64 15.71 3.16 -2.22
C SER A 64 14.83 2.57 -1.11
N VAL A 65 14.83 1.26 -0.94
CA VAL A 65 14.13 0.59 0.17
C VAL A 65 14.67 1.08 1.51
N LYS A 66 15.98 1.16 1.65
CA LYS A 66 16.62 1.65 2.87
C LYS A 66 16.29 3.12 3.12
N ALA A 67 16.28 3.95 2.09
CA ALA A 67 15.92 5.37 2.21
C ALA A 67 14.47 5.56 2.69
N LEU A 68 13.53 4.78 2.16
CA LEU A 68 12.13 4.77 2.62
C LEU A 68 12.02 4.38 4.09
N PHE A 69 12.68 3.31 4.47
CA PHE A 69 12.68 2.82 5.84
C PHE A 69 13.33 3.81 6.82
N ASP A 70 14.49 4.33 6.48
CA ASP A 70 15.23 5.31 7.32
C ASP A 70 14.44 6.62 7.49
N ALA A 71 13.62 6.99 6.50
CA ALA A 71 12.71 8.13 6.60
C ALA A 71 11.48 7.88 7.50
N GLY A 72 11.33 6.67 8.03
CA GLY A 72 10.26 6.30 8.95
C GLY A 72 9.00 5.72 8.29
N HIS A 73 9.04 5.46 6.99
CA HIS A 73 7.93 4.79 6.31
C HIS A 73 7.97 3.28 6.56
N GLU A 74 6.81 2.65 6.60
CA GLU A 74 6.78 1.20 6.64
C GLU A 74 6.90 0.62 5.22
N VAL A 75 7.77 -0.39 5.10
CA VAL A 75 8.01 -1.09 3.84
C VAL A 75 7.39 -2.47 3.95
N MET A 76 6.39 -2.72 3.12
CA MET A 76 5.54 -3.89 3.18
C MET A 76 5.57 -4.68 1.86
N ASN A 77 4.89 -5.80 1.81
CA ASN A 77 5.04 -6.86 0.83
C ASN A 77 4.07 -6.71 -0.35
N HIS A 78 4.60 -6.68 -1.57
CA HIS A 78 3.81 -6.66 -2.80
C HIS A 78 4.13 -7.87 -3.72
N SER A 79 4.45 -9.03 -3.13
CA SER A 79 4.96 -10.23 -3.78
C SER A 79 6.41 -10.10 -4.28
N ASN A 80 6.98 -11.21 -4.74
CA ASN A 80 8.35 -11.21 -5.26
C ASN A 80 8.42 -10.75 -6.72
N THR A 81 7.50 -11.22 -7.59
CA THR A 81 7.56 -11.03 -9.05
C THR A 81 6.30 -10.39 -9.65
N HIS A 82 5.35 -9.96 -8.83
CA HIS A 82 4.12 -9.27 -9.23
C HIS A 82 3.15 -10.12 -10.11
N PRO A 83 2.88 -11.39 -9.78
CA PRO A 83 1.94 -12.20 -10.53
C PRO A 83 0.49 -11.97 -10.09
N HIS A 84 -0.46 -12.43 -10.90
CA HIS A 84 -1.86 -12.56 -10.48
C HIS A 84 -2.02 -13.68 -9.46
N PHE A 85 -2.31 -13.37 -8.21
CA PHE A 85 -2.35 -14.34 -7.11
C PHE A 85 -3.48 -15.34 -7.23
N THR A 86 -4.60 -15.00 -7.85
CA THR A 86 -5.69 -15.96 -8.08
C THR A 86 -5.32 -17.09 -9.03
N GLN A 87 -4.23 -16.94 -9.78
CA GLN A 87 -3.70 -17.97 -10.70
C GLN A 87 -2.66 -18.88 -10.05
N LEU A 88 -2.27 -18.58 -8.80
CA LEU A 88 -1.28 -19.35 -8.07
C LEU A 88 -1.91 -20.39 -7.16
N SER A 89 -1.19 -21.50 -6.94
CA SER A 89 -1.50 -22.41 -5.85
C SER A 89 -1.14 -21.78 -4.50
N PRO A 90 -1.72 -22.24 -3.39
CA PRO A 90 -1.32 -21.77 -2.05
C PRO A 90 0.19 -21.88 -1.78
N SER A 91 0.83 -22.94 -2.26
CA SER A 91 2.28 -23.12 -2.16
C SER A 91 3.05 -22.05 -2.93
N GLN A 92 2.63 -21.73 -4.15
CA GLN A 92 3.24 -20.67 -4.95
C GLN A 92 3.02 -19.28 -4.33
N MET A 93 1.83 -19.03 -3.77
CA MET A 93 1.55 -17.78 -3.02
C MET A 93 2.51 -17.63 -1.84
N ALA A 94 2.70 -18.70 -1.06
CA ALA A 94 3.61 -18.71 0.09
C ALA A 94 5.07 -18.44 -0.33
N GLU A 95 5.54 -19.03 -1.43
CA GLU A 95 6.88 -18.77 -1.98
C GLU A 95 7.06 -17.30 -2.38
N GLU A 96 6.08 -16.72 -3.06
CA GLU A 96 6.10 -15.33 -3.50
C GLU A 96 6.19 -14.34 -2.32
N VAL A 97 5.36 -14.51 -1.31
CA VAL A 97 5.37 -13.58 -0.17
C VAL A 97 6.58 -13.79 0.73
N LYS A 98 7.02 -15.04 0.91
CA LYS A 98 8.22 -15.34 1.70
C LYS A 98 9.47 -14.76 1.05
N ALA A 99 9.66 -14.95 -0.25
CA ALA A 99 10.82 -14.41 -0.95
C ALA A 99 10.89 -12.88 -0.84
N CYS A 100 9.77 -12.19 -1.04
CA CYS A 100 9.71 -10.74 -0.88
C CYS A 100 9.98 -10.31 0.57
N ALA A 101 9.38 -10.98 1.55
CA ALA A 101 9.59 -10.68 2.96
C ALA A 101 11.04 -10.86 3.39
N ASP A 102 11.70 -11.93 2.95
CA ASP A 102 13.12 -12.19 3.24
C ASP A 102 14.01 -11.06 2.67
N LYS A 103 13.71 -10.58 1.47
CA LYS A 103 14.43 -9.47 0.85
C LYS A 103 14.24 -8.14 1.59
N ILE A 104 13.01 -7.80 1.95
CA ILE A 104 12.73 -6.59 2.73
C ILE A 104 13.44 -6.65 4.09
N GLU A 105 13.34 -7.76 4.80
CA GLU A 105 13.98 -7.95 6.10
C GLU A 105 15.51 -7.86 6.01
N SER A 106 16.11 -8.36 4.93
CA SER A 106 17.55 -8.27 4.72
C SER A 106 18.06 -6.83 4.58
N VAL A 107 17.23 -5.93 4.07
CA VAL A 107 17.59 -4.50 3.90
C VAL A 107 17.21 -3.67 5.12
N THR A 108 16.03 -3.91 5.69
CA THR A 108 15.46 -3.04 6.75
C THR A 108 15.68 -3.59 8.17
N GLY A 109 15.94 -4.89 8.31
CA GLY A 109 15.98 -5.56 9.61
C GLY A 109 14.60 -5.85 10.20
N VAL A 110 13.51 -5.51 9.50
CA VAL A 110 12.14 -5.68 9.96
C VAL A 110 11.36 -6.55 8.97
N ARG A 111 10.74 -7.62 9.49
CA ARG A 111 9.89 -8.46 8.67
C ARG A 111 8.53 -7.83 8.44
N PRO A 112 8.09 -7.67 7.17
CA PRO A 112 6.77 -7.10 6.88
C PRO A 112 5.65 -8.06 7.26
N ASN A 113 4.51 -7.52 7.68
CA ASN A 113 3.31 -8.27 8.04
C ASN A 113 2.06 -7.82 7.29
N LEU A 114 2.17 -6.86 6.39
CA LEU A 114 1.11 -6.45 5.48
C LEU A 114 1.47 -6.87 4.06
N PHE A 115 0.48 -7.34 3.33
CA PHE A 115 0.59 -7.76 1.95
C PHE A 115 -0.50 -7.10 1.11
N ARG A 116 -0.12 -6.54 -0.03
CA ARG A 116 -1.08 -6.10 -1.05
C ARG A 116 -0.95 -6.98 -2.28
N PRO A 117 -2.02 -7.67 -2.69
CA PRO A 117 -1.96 -8.49 -3.88
C PRO A 117 -1.73 -7.64 -5.13
N PRO A 118 -0.83 -8.08 -6.03
CA PRO A 118 -0.65 -7.43 -7.33
C PRO A 118 -1.99 -7.28 -8.07
N PHE A 119 -2.20 -6.14 -8.71
CA PHE A 119 -3.45 -5.79 -9.41
C PHE A 119 -4.71 -5.72 -8.52
N GLY A 120 -4.57 -5.85 -7.21
CA GLY A 120 -5.70 -6.05 -6.33
C GLY A 120 -6.40 -7.40 -6.53
N ASP A 121 -5.73 -8.36 -7.15
CA ASP A 121 -6.28 -9.66 -7.54
C ASP A 121 -6.29 -10.61 -6.34
N TYR A 122 -7.48 -10.92 -5.83
CA TYR A 122 -7.65 -11.81 -4.70
C TYR A 122 -8.92 -12.67 -4.80
N ASN A 123 -8.93 -13.74 -4.05
CA ASN A 123 -10.08 -14.59 -3.74
C ASN A 123 -9.93 -15.09 -2.30
N ASP A 124 -10.86 -15.93 -1.83
CA ASP A 124 -10.82 -16.46 -0.47
C ASP A 124 -9.53 -17.25 -0.21
N ALA A 125 -9.03 -17.98 -1.20
CA ALA A 125 -7.79 -18.76 -1.07
C ALA A 125 -6.57 -17.85 -0.87
N VAL A 126 -6.49 -16.70 -1.53
CA VAL A 126 -5.43 -15.71 -1.33
C VAL A 126 -5.46 -15.17 0.09
N VAL A 127 -6.59 -14.69 0.56
CA VAL A 127 -6.72 -14.10 1.90
C VAL A 127 -6.43 -15.13 2.99
N SER A 128 -6.96 -16.35 2.88
CA SER A 128 -6.71 -17.39 3.86
C SER A 128 -5.26 -17.86 3.87
N THR A 129 -4.62 -17.97 2.70
CA THR A 129 -3.20 -18.33 2.60
C THR A 129 -2.32 -17.24 3.22
N MET A 130 -2.59 -15.98 2.93
CA MET A 130 -1.85 -14.87 3.54
C MET A 130 -1.97 -14.85 5.06
N ARG A 131 -3.16 -15.10 5.59
CA ARG A 131 -3.38 -15.21 7.04
C ARG A 131 -2.52 -16.32 7.66
N LYS A 132 -2.46 -17.51 7.02
CA LYS A 132 -1.59 -18.61 7.46
C LYS A 132 -0.11 -18.25 7.43
N GLU A 133 0.31 -17.45 6.47
CA GLU A 133 1.69 -16.99 6.34
C GLU A 133 2.01 -15.79 7.26
N GLY A 134 1.05 -15.30 8.04
CA GLY A 134 1.24 -14.21 8.99
C GLY A 134 1.05 -12.80 8.41
N PHE A 135 0.31 -12.67 7.31
CA PHE A 135 0.05 -11.39 6.66
C PHE A 135 -1.41 -10.98 6.75
N TYR A 136 -1.65 -9.68 6.95
CA TYR A 136 -2.92 -9.05 6.67
C TYR A 136 -2.95 -8.64 5.19
N THR A 137 -4.05 -8.99 4.49
CA THR A 137 -4.24 -8.61 3.09
C THR A 137 -4.88 -7.23 3.01
N ILE A 138 -4.19 -6.30 2.37
CA ILE A 138 -4.56 -4.90 2.28
C ILE A 138 -4.94 -4.54 0.84
N GLN A 139 -6.10 -3.93 0.69
CA GLN A 139 -6.55 -3.28 -0.54
C GLN A 139 -6.53 -1.75 -0.37
N TRP A 140 -7.46 -1.06 -0.94
CA TRP A 140 -7.68 0.37 -0.85
C TRP A 140 -9.15 0.68 -1.11
N ASP A 141 -9.63 1.82 -0.64
CA ASP A 141 -10.95 2.35 -0.98
C ASP A 141 -10.88 3.60 -1.85
N VAL A 142 -9.73 4.26 -1.92
CA VAL A 142 -9.49 5.42 -2.78
C VAL A 142 -8.35 5.15 -3.74
N ASP A 143 -8.68 4.91 -5.01
CA ASP A 143 -7.71 4.75 -6.08
C ASP A 143 -7.48 6.10 -6.77
N SER A 144 -6.26 6.61 -6.71
CA SER A 144 -5.89 7.87 -7.38
C SER A 144 -5.94 7.77 -8.90
N LEU A 145 -5.80 6.56 -9.45
CA LEU A 145 -5.64 6.28 -10.88
C LEU A 145 -4.43 7.01 -11.51
N ASP A 146 -3.42 7.32 -10.71
CA ASP A 146 -2.23 8.05 -11.13
C ASP A 146 -1.50 7.38 -12.30
N TRP A 147 -1.47 6.05 -12.32
CA TRP A 147 -0.84 5.27 -13.40
C TRP A 147 -1.50 5.45 -14.77
N LYS A 148 -2.74 5.94 -14.81
CA LYS A 148 -3.47 6.22 -16.06
C LYS A 148 -3.13 7.59 -16.66
N LYS A 149 -2.37 8.41 -15.94
CA LYS A 149 -2.02 9.77 -16.34
C LYS A 149 -3.25 10.62 -16.72
N PRO A 150 -4.24 10.75 -15.84
CA PRO A 150 -5.46 11.50 -16.15
C PRO A 150 -5.29 13.02 -16.06
N GLY A 151 -4.14 13.49 -15.63
CA GLY A 151 -3.83 14.88 -15.30
C GLY A 151 -3.77 15.12 -13.80
N VAL A 152 -2.89 16.02 -13.37
CA VAL A 152 -2.68 16.34 -11.95
C VAL A 152 -3.98 16.79 -11.28
N ASP A 153 -4.74 17.70 -11.90
CA ASP A 153 -6.00 18.21 -11.33
C ASP A 153 -7.06 17.11 -11.18
N ALA A 154 -7.10 16.16 -12.13
CA ALA A 154 -8.02 15.02 -12.07
C ALA A 154 -7.67 14.07 -10.91
N ILE A 155 -6.40 13.82 -10.67
CA ILE A 155 -5.92 13.02 -9.54
C ILE A 155 -6.31 13.69 -8.22
N VAL A 156 -6.01 14.97 -8.08
CA VAL A 156 -6.34 15.76 -6.88
C VAL A 156 -7.84 15.73 -6.59
N LYS A 157 -8.66 16.06 -7.58
CA LYS A 157 -10.11 16.08 -7.42
C LYS A 157 -10.65 14.72 -7.02
N ARG A 158 -10.23 13.66 -7.70
CA ARG A 158 -10.67 12.30 -7.42
C ARG A 158 -10.37 11.88 -5.98
N VAL A 159 -9.15 12.11 -5.52
CA VAL A 159 -8.74 11.73 -4.17
C VAL A 159 -9.47 12.56 -3.12
N LEU A 160 -9.53 13.87 -3.27
CA LEU A 160 -10.21 14.73 -2.31
C LEU A 160 -11.72 14.44 -2.22
N ASP A 161 -12.37 14.14 -3.34
CA ASP A 161 -13.83 13.86 -3.36
C ASP A 161 -14.17 12.51 -2.70
N LYS A 162 -13.27 11.54 -2.71
CA LYS A 162 -13.53 10.16 -2.27
C LYS A 162 -13.01 9.83 -0.88
N THR A 163 -12.06 10.59 -0.36
CA THR A 163 -11.43 10.30 0.92
C THR A 163 -12.40 10.55 2.07
N LYS A 164 -12.47 9.59 2.97
CA LYS A 164 -13.26 9.65 4.22
C LYS A 164 -12.40 9.14 5.39
N SER A 165 -12.89 9.32 6.60
CA SER A 165 -12.22 8.77 7.80
C SER A 165 -11.94 7.27 7.64
N GLY A 166 -10.73 6.85 7.92
CA GLY A 166 -10.29 5.45 7.80
C GLY A 166 -9.93 5.01 6.38
N SER A 167 -9.91 5.89 5.39
CA SER A 167 -9.54 5.57 4.01
C SER A 167 -8.09 5.14 3.87
N ILE A 168 -7.86 4.19 2.95
CA ILE A 168 -6.56 3.79 2.44
C ILE A 168 -6.45 4.28 1.00
N LEU A 169 -5.54 5.21 0.75
CA LEU A 169 -5.33 5.84 -0.54
C LEU A 169 -4.23 5.11 -1.31
N LEU A 170 -4.49 4.80 -2.58
CA LEU A 170 -3.52 4.13 -3.46
C LEU A 170 -2.89 5.12 -4.43
N PHE A 171 -1.56 5.13 -4.39
CA PHE A 171 -0.67 5.76 -5.37
C PHE A 171 0.38 4.75 -5.83
N HIS A 172 1.12 5.13 -6.87
CA HIS A 172 2.24 4.32 -7.37
C HIS A 172 3.54 5.11 -7.33
N ASN A 173 4.63 4.41 -7.04
CA ASN A 173 5.99 4.89 -7.27
C ASN A 173 6.26 4.86 -8.78
N ALA A 174 7.07 5.78 -9.30
CA ALA A 174 7.34 5.94 -10.72
C ALA A 174 6.08 6.26 -11.57
N ALA A 175 5.08 6.88 -10.98
CA ALA A 175 3.94 7.46 -11.69
C ALA A 175 4.20 8.96 -11.90
N GLU A 176 4.26 9.36 -13.16
CA GLU A 176 4.78 10.68 -13.58
C GLU A 176 4.09 11.88 -12.92
N GLU A 177 2.77 11.80 -12.72
CA GLU A 177 1.98 12.93 -12.21
C GLU A 177 1.86 12.95 -10.68
N THR A 178 2.21 11.86 -9.99
CA THR A 178 2.02 11.72 -8.55
C THR A 178 2.82 12.73 -7.73
N PRO A 179 4.10 12.96 -7.99
CA PRO A 179 4.85 13.96 -7.23
C PRO A 179 4.27 15.38 -7.31
N ALA A 180 3.70 15.76 -8.46
CA ALA A 180 3.05 17.05 -8.63
C ALA A 180 1.68 17.14 -7.95
N ALA A 181 0.92 16.04 -7.92
CA ALA A 181 -0.41 16.00 -7.31
C ALA A 181 -0.38 15.90 -5.79
N LEU A 182 0.61 15.20 -5.23
CA LEU A 182 0.65 14.81 -3.83
C LEU A 182 0.64 16.00 -2.84
N PRO A 183 1.43 17.08 -3.04
CA PRO A 183 1.38 18.23 -2.13
C PRO A 183 -0.02 18.86 -2.04
N THR A 184 -0.69 19.04 -3.16
CA THR A 184 -2.05 19.60 -3.20
C THR A 184 -3.06 18.68 -2.52
N ILE A 185 -2.94 17.37 -2.70
CA ILE A 185 -3.78 16.39 -2.02
C ILE A 185 -3.58 16.46 -0.50
N ILE A 186 -2.34 16.47 -0.04
CA ILE A 186 -2.00 16.54 1.39
C ILE A 186 -2.56 17.82 2.01
N ASP A 187 -2.31 18.97 1.39
CA ASP A 187 -2.80 20.26 1.87
C ASP A 187 -4.33 20.28 1.91
N GLY A 188 -5.00 19.78 0.88
CA GLY A 188 -6.46 19.69 0.82
C GLY A 188 -7.05 18.78 1.89
N LEU A 189 -6.42 17.67 2.20
CA LEU A 189 -6.86 16.76 3.24
C LEU A 189 -6.65 17.36 4.64
N ILE A 190 -5.51 18.01 4.89
CA ILE A 190 -5.23 18.73 6.14
C ILE A 190 -6.27 19.82 6.35
N GLU A 191 -6.58 20.62 5.34
CA GLU A 191 -7.60 21.68 5.39
C GLU A 191 -8.98 21.13 5.76
N ARG A 192 -9.30 19.91 5.33
CA ARG A 192 -10.54 19.21 5.66
C ARG A 192 -10.52 18.51 7.03
N GLY A 193 -9.45 18.63 7.79
CA GLY A 193 -9.32 18.09 9.13
C GLY A 193 -8.79 16.65 9.20
N PHE A 194 -8.24 16.11 8.13
CA PHE A 194 -7.61 14.78 8.14
C PHE A 194 -6.19 14.82 8.71
N THR A 195 -5.83 13.74 9.39
CA THR A 195 -4.47 13.41 9.80
C THR A 195 -4.06 12.08 9.18
N PHE A 196 -2.77 11.75 9.26
CA PHE A 196 -2.20 10.62 8.54
C PHE A 196 -1.52 9.65 9.49
N ALA A 197 -1.64 8.36 9.18
CA ALA A 197 -0.90 7.29 9.84
C ALA A 197 -0.51 6.23 8.80
N PRO A 198 0.58 5.49 9.00
CA PRO A 198 0.83 4.31 8.17
C PRO A 198 -0.26 3.26 8.41
N ILE A 199 -0.47 2.36 7.45
CA ILE A 199 -1.57 1.40 7.50
C ILE A 199 -1.54 0.54 8.77
N SER A 200 -0.35 0.11 9.21
CA SER A 200 -0.23 -0.71 10.43
C SER A 200 -0.72 -0.02 11.70
N GLU A 201 -0.74 1.32 11.72
CA GLU A 201 -1.30 2.13 12.81
C GLU A 201 -2.76 2.50 12.56
N LEU A 202 -3.19 2.55 11.29
CA LEU A 202 -4.58 2.83 10.91
C LEU A 202 -5.51 1.70 11.28
N ILE A 203 -5.12 0.45 10.95
CA ILE A 203 -5.95 -0.73 11.19
C ILE A 203 -5.98 -1.08 12.67
N TYR A 204 -7.14 -1.60 13.13
CA TYR A 204 -7.25 -2.13 14.48
C TYR A 204 -6.48 -3.45 14.58
N LYS A 205 -5.70 -3.55 15.64
CA LYS A 205 -5.06 -4.79 16.06
C LYS A 205 -5.78 -5.22 17.34
N ASP A 206 -6.31 -6.43 17.30
CA ASP A 206 -6.90 -7.06 18.49
C ASP A 206 -5.81 -7.43 19.50
#